data_f1f5a3fe81b632e400cf9e737015fe00
#
_entry.id   f1f5a3fe81b632e400cf9e737015fe00
#
_cell.length_a   1.000
_cell.length_b   1.000
_cell.length_c   1.000
_cell.angle_alpha   90.00
_cell.angle_beta   90.00
_cell.angle_gamma   90.00
#
_symmetry.space_group_name_H-M   'P 1'
#
loop_
_entity.id
_entity.type
_entity.pdbx_description
1 polymer ?
#
loop_
_entity_poly.entity_id
_entity_poly.type
_entity_poly.pdbx_seq_one_letter_code
_entity_poly.pdbx_strand_id
1 'polypeptide(L)'
;MNKANGSNGIPVELFQILKDDALKVLHSIHQQIWKTQQWPQGWKRSVFIPIPKKGNAKECSNYHTIALILHASKVLLKILQVRPQQYMNWELPDVQAGFRKGRITRDQIANIYWIKEKATVFQKNIYLFFIDYAKAFDCVDHNKLWKILKEMGMPDHLTCLLRNLSAGQEVTELDIEQQTGSKLGKEYIKAIYCHPAYLT
;
A
#
# COMPACT_ATOMS: atom_id res chain seq x y z
N MET A 1 -18.02 -13.92 8.84
CA MET A 1 -17.58 -12.49 8.82
C MET A 1 -17.63 -12.06 7.37
N ASN A 2 -18.55 -11.18 7.01
CA ASN A 2 -18.64 -10.64 5.66
C ASN A 2 -17.44 -9.68 5.45
N LYS A 3 -16.53 -10.04 4.57
CA LYS A 3 -15.46 -9.13 4.14
C LYS A 3 -16.01 -8.17 3.09
N ALA A 4 -15.47 -6.96 3.03
CA ALA A 4 -15.85 -5.99 2.02
C ALA A 4 -15.64 -6.57 0.61
N ASN A 5 -16.61 -6.36 -0.26
CA ASN A 5 -16.50 -6.72 -1.67
C ASN A 5 -15.36 -5.93 -2.33
N GLY A 6 -14.72 -6.52 -3.33
CA GLY A 6 -13.79 -5.77 -4.19
C GLY A 6 -14.53 -4.69 -4.99
N SER A 7 -13.79 -3.85 -5.71
CA SER A 7 -14.35 -2.77 -6.55
C SER A 7 -15.34 -3.24 -7.62
N ASN A 8 -15.39 -4.53 -7.92
CA ASN A 8 -16.32 -5.16 -8.87
C ASN A 8 -17.51 -5.88 -8.19
N GLY A 9 -17.69 -5.71 -6.89
CA GLY A 9 -18.77 -6.35 -6.13
C GLY A 9 -18.59 -7.86 -5.91
N ILE A 10 -17.52 -8.49 -6.38
CA ILE A 10 -17.27 -9.92 -6.20
C ILE A 10 -16.76 -10.19 -4.79
N PRO A 11 -17.48 -10.97 -3.97
CA PRO A 11 -17.04 -11.32 -2.63
C PRO A 11 -15.87 -12.31 -2.66
N VAL A 12 -15.00 -12.24 -1.67
CA VAL A 12 -13.84 -13.15 -1.56
C VAL A 12 -14.28 -14.60 -1.36
N GLU A 13 -15.44 -14.82 -0.78
CA GLU A 13 -16.05 -16.14 -0.55
C GLU A 13 -16.24 -16.92 -1.85
N LEU A 14 -16.48 -16.23 -2.97
CA LEU A 14 -16.61 -16.87 -4.28
C LEU A 14 -15.32 -17.63 -4.68
N PHE A 15 -14.14 -17.07 -4.38
CA PHE A 15 -12.87 -17.75 -4.63
C PHE A 15 -12.70 -19.00 -3.77
N GLN A 16 -13.30 -19.04 -2.57
CA GLN A 16 -13.28 -20.21 -1.69
C GLN A 16 -14.20 -21.33 -2.20
N ILE A 17 -15.33 -20.96 -2.82
CA ILE A 17 -16.30 -21.92 -3.39
C ILE A 17 -15.74 -22.55 -4.68
N LEU A 18 -15.17 -21.73 -5.57
CA LEU A 18 -14.68 -22.19 -6.88
C LEU A 18 -13.33 -22.92 -6.81
N LYS A 19 -12.61 -22.86 -5.68
CA LYS A 19 -11.34 -23.56 -5.41
C LYS A 19 -10.42 -23.67 -6.64
N ASP A 20 -10.32 -24.89 -7.20
CA ASP A 20 -9.36 -25.21 -8.25
C ASP A 20 -9.63 -24.50 -9.59
N ASP A 21 -10.89 -24.27 -9.94
CA ASP A 21 -11.24 -23.59 -11.19
C ASP A 21 -10.92 -22.10 -11.11
N ALA A 22 -11.20 -21.46 -9.98
CA ALA A 22 -10.75 -20.09 -9.74
C ALA A 22 -9.22 -19.96 -9.80
N LEU A 23 -8.51 -20.95 -9.24
CA LEU A 23 -7.03 -21.00 -9.29
C LEU A 23 -6.51 -21.12 -10.72
N LYS A 24 -7.08 -21.98 -11.56
CA LYS A 24 -6.69 -22.14 -12.98
C LYS A 24 -6.89 -20.83 -13.75
N VAL A 25 -8.04 -20.19 -13.59
CA VAL A 25 -8.36 -18.93 -14.25
C VAL A 25 -7.39 -17.83 -13.80
N LEU A 26 -7.21 -17.65 -12.49
CA LEU A 26 -6.27 -16.67 -11.93
C LEU A 26 -4.84 -16.92 -12.42
N HIS A 27 -4.40 -18.17 -12.41
CA HIS A 27 -3.07 -18.55 -12.88
C HIS A 27 -2.87 -18.19 -14.37
N SER A 28 -3.87 -18.47 -15.22
CA SER A 28 -3.82 -18.11 -16.64
C SER A 28 -3.72 -16.59 -16.83
N ILE A 29 -4.54 -15.81 -16.12
CA ILE A 29 -4.48 -14.34 -16.16
C ILE A 29 -3.11 -13.84 -15.67
N HIS A 30 -2.62 -14.37 -14.56
CA HIS A 30 -1.31 -13.98 -14.01
C HIS A 30 -0.17 -14.31 -14.97
N GLN A 31 -0.20 -15.47 -15.65
CA GLN A 31 0.79 -15.81 -16.68
C GLN A 31 0.72 -14.84 -17.86
N GLN A 32 -0.49 -14.45 -18.29
CA GLN A 32 -0.64 -13.48 -19.36
C GLN A 32 -0.07 -12.12 -18.98
N ILE A 33 -0.41 -11.60 -17.79
CA ILE A 33 0.14 -10.35 -17.27
C ILE A 33 1.67 -10.43 -17.18
N TRP A 34 2.22 -11.55 -16.68
CA TRP A 34 3.65 -11.77 -16.59
C TRP A 34 4.33 -11.74 -17.96
N LYS A 35 3.77 -12.40 -18.98
CA LYS A 35 4.32 -12.46 -20.32
C LYS A 35 4.21 -11.14 -21.08
N THR A 36 3.05 -10.50 -21.02
CA THR A 36 2.77 -9.28 -21.79
C THR A 36 3.15 -7.99 -21.06
N GLN A 37 3.36 -8.06 -19.75
CA GLN A 37 3.54 -6.92 -18.86
C GLN A 37 2.36 -5.92 -18.86
N GLN A 38 1.23 -6.33 -19.42
CA GLN A 38 0.03 -5.51 -19.48
C GLN A 38 -0.95 -5.93 -18.38
N TRP A 39 -1.41 -4.96 -17.62
CA TRP A 39 -2.42 -5.15 -16.60
C TRP A 39 -3.80 -4.97 -17.21
N PRO A 40 -4.79 -5.81 -16.87
CA PRO A 40 -6.17 -5.57 -17.25
C PRO A 40 -6.64 -4.21 -16.71
N GLN A 41 -7.36 -3.43 -17.52
CA GLN A 41 -7.77 -2.06 -17.14
C GLN A 41 -8.55 -2.03 -15.82
N GLY A 42 -9.46 -2.98 -15.61
CA GLY A 42 -10.20 -3.08 -14.36
C GLY A 42 -9.33 -3.35 -13.12
N TRP A 43 -8.10 -3.87 -13.27
CA TRP A 43 -7.19 -4.12 -12.17
C TRP A 43 -6.40 -2.88 -11.75
N LYS A 44 -6.37 -1.86 -12.57
CA LYS A 44 -5.79 -0.55 -12.30
C LYS A 44 -6.78 0.39 -11.59
N ARG A 45 -8.06 0.02 -11.53
CA ARG A 45 -9.09 0.80 -10.86
C ARG A 45 -9.13 0.48 -9.37
N SER A 46 -9.12 1.52 -8.55
CA SER A 46 -9.32 1.44 -7.12
C SER A 46 -10.47 2.34 -6.70
N VAL A 47 -11.19 1.90 -5.68
CA VAL A 47 -12.25 2.70 -5.04
C VAL A 47 -11.68 3.22 -3.73
N PHE A 48 -11.65 4.54 -3.56
CA PHE A 48 -11.16 5.16 -2.34
C PHE A 48 -12.28 5.36 -1.34
N ILE A 49 -12.05 4.90 -0.11
CA ILE A 49 -12.92 5.15 1.04
C ILE A 49 -12.17 6.08 1.99
N PRO A 50 -12.62 7.33 2.16
CA PRO A 50 -12.05 8.22 3.14
C PRO A 50 -12.54 7.85 4.55
N ILE A 51 -11.60 7.64 5.47
CA ILE A 51 -11.87 7.38 6.89
C ILE A 51 -11.48 8.61 7.69
N PRO A 52 -12.42 9.21 8.44
CA PRO A 52 -12.12 10.39 9.24
C PRO A 52 -11.14 10.05 10.38
N LYS A 53 -10.14 10.91 10.56
CA LYS A 53 -9.31 10.96 11.76
C LYS A 53 -10.05 11.74 12.85
N LYS A 54 -9.52 11.73 14.07
CA LYS A 54 -9.97 12.64 15.12
C LYS A 54 -9.63 14.08 14.70
N GLY A 55 -10.62 14.96 14.65
CA GLY A 55 -10.44 16.37 14.31
C GLY A 55 -11.60 16.95 13.51
N ASN A 56 -11.34 18.08 12.83
CA ASN A 56 -12.35 18.77 12.04
C ASN A 56 -12.62 18.00 10.74
N ALA A 57 -13.83 17.47 10.57
CA ALA A 57 -14.24 16.74 9.37
C ALA A 57 -14.25 17.59 8.07
N LYS A 58 -14.14 18.92 8.17
CA LYS A 58 -14.10 19.82 7.01
C LYS A 58 -12.72 19.92 6.37
N GLU A 59 -11.68 19.39 7.03
CA GLU A 59 -10.32 19.44 6.54
C GLU A 59 -9.91 18.12 5.90
N CYS A 60 -9.47 18.16 4.64
CA CYS A 60 -9.01 16.98 3.89
C CYS A 60 -7.81 16.27 4.55
N SER A 61 -6.97 16.99 5.27
CA SER A 61 -5.85 16.47 6.05
C SER A 61 -6.27 15.50 7.15
N ASN A 62 -7.53 15.63 7.60
CA ASN A 62 -8.11 14.82 8.66
C ASN A 62 -8.75 13.51 8.17
N TYR A 63 -8.44 13.10 6.94
CA TYR A 63 -8.88 11.81 6.40
C TYR A 63 -7.71 10.90 6.06
N HIS A 64 -7.93 9.61 6.30
CA HIS A 64 -7.15 8.52 5.72
C HIS A 64 -7.94 7.90 4.58
N THR A 65 -7.33 7.73 3.44
CA THR A 65 -7.95 7.00 2.33
C THR A 65 -7.55 5.52 2.36
N ILE A 66 -8.52 4.64 2.24
CA ILE A 66 -8.30 3.21 2.01
C ILE A 66 -8.68 2.90 0.58
N ALA A 67 -7.74 2.36 -0.20
CA ALA A 67 -8.00 1.90 -1.55
C ALA A 67 -8.56 0.47 -1.54
N LEU A 68 -9.77 0.30 -2.06
CA LEU A 68 -10.34 -1.01 -2.36
C LEU A 68 -9.99 -1.39 -3.79
N ILE A 69 -9.23 -2.46 -3.93
CA ILE A 69 -8.84 -3.06 -5.20
C ILE A 69 -9.46 -4.44 -5.36
N LEU A 70 -9.49 -4.96 -6.59
CA LEU A 70 -10.00 -6.29 -6.90
C LEU A 70 -9.27 -7.39 -6.12
N HIS A 71 -10.00 -8.40 -5.65
CA HIS A 71 -9.38 -9.53 -4.95
C HIS A 71 -8.38 -10.29 -5.82
N ALA A 72 -8.66 -10.45 -7.12
CA ALA A 72 -7.75 -11.08 -8.07
C ALA A 72 -6.42 -10.30 -8.20
N SER A 73 -6.47 -8.96 -8.27
CA SER A 73 -5.25 -8.14 -8.31
C SER A 73 -4.47 -8.21 -7.00
N LYS A 74 -5.16 -8.30 -5.84
CA LYS A 74 -4.49 -8.49 -4.53
C LYS A 74 -3.67 -9.77 -4.48
N VAL A 75 -4.16 -10.86 -5.09
CA VAL A 75 -3.41 -12.12 -5.14
C VAL A 75 -2.11 -11.94 -5.92
N LEU A 76 -2.17 -11.33 -7.12
CA LEU A 76 -0.97 -11.06 -7.91
C LEU A 76 -0.01 -10.11 -7.19
N LEU A 77 -0.51 -9.04 -6.59
CA LEU A 77 0.30 -8.10 -5.81
C LEU A 77 1.02 -8.80 -4.65
N LYS A 78 0.35 -9.77 -4.00
CA LYS A 78 0.97 -10.55 -2.93
C LYS A 78 2.10 -11.43 -3.45
N ILE A 79 1.93 -12.04 -4.62
CA ILE A 79 2.99 -12.81 -5.30
C ILE A 79 4.15 -11.89 -5.68
N LEU A 80 3.84 -10.72 -6.25
CA LEU A 80 4.84 -9.74 -6.63
C LEU A 80 5.57 -9.15 -5.42
N GLN A 81 4.91 -9.00 -4.27
CA GLN A 81 5.54 -8.51 -3.05
C GLN A 81 6.68 -9.41 -2.56
N VAL A 82 6.53 -10.72 -2.68
CA VAL A 82 7.52 -11.68 -2.21
C VAL A 82 8.80 -11.63 -3.06
N ARG A 83 8.67 -11.41 -4.36
CA ARG A 83 9.80 -11.41 -5.29
C ARG A 83 10.80 -10.27 -5.08
N PRO A 84 10.40 -9.00 -4.99
CA PRO A 84 11.31 -7.89 -4.65
C PRO A 84 11.95 -8.02 -3.28
N GLN A 85 11.25 -8.63 -2.32
CA GLN A 85 11.69 -8.70 -0.93
C GLN A 85 13.06 -9.37 -0.76
N GLN A 86 13.41 -10.34 -1.60
CA GLN A 86 14.73 -10.96 -1.56
C GLN A 86 15.86 -9.98 -1.93
N TYR A 87 15.66 -9.12 -2.94
CA TYR A 87 16.62 -8.08 -3.32
C TYR A 87 16.73 -6.99 -2.26
N MET A 88 15.58 -6.52 -1.77
CA MET A 88 15.53 -5.49 -0.75
C MET A 88 16.19 -5.91 0.57
N ASN A 89 16.04 -7.17 0.98
CA ASN A 89 16.61 -7.65 2.25
C ASN A 89 18.15 -7.60 2.27
N TRP A 90 18.81 -7.71 1.12
CA TRP A 90 20.27 -7.62 1.01
C TRP A 90 20.77 -6.19 1.09
N GLU A 91 20.03 -5.24 0.52
CA GLU A 91 20.42 -3.84 0.42
C GLU A 91 20.00 -2.99 1.61
N LEU A 92 18.96 -3.42 2.35
CA LEU A 92 18.48 -2.66 3.50
C LEU A 92 19.44 -2.79 4.68
N PRO A 93 19.89 -1.66 5.26
CA PRO A 93 20.78 -1.68 6.43
C PRO A 93 20.10 -2.35 7.63
N ASP A 94 20.89 -2.94 8.51
CA ASP A 94 20.37 -3.66 9.68
C ASP A 94 19.58 -2.80 10.66
N VAL A 95 19.79 -1.50 10.66
CA VAL A 95 19.04 -0.54 11.46
C VAL A 95 17.61 -0.35 10.97
N GLN A 96 17.33 -0.67 9.70
CA GLN A 96 15.98 -0.59 9.14
C GLN A 96 15.10 -1.70 9.73
N ALA A 97 14.14 -1.35 10.56
CA ALA A 97 13.20 -2.30 11.16
C ALA A 97 11.83 -2.30 10.47
N GLY A 98 11.39 -1.16 9.95
CA GLY A 98 10.08 -1.04 9.29
C GLY A 98 9.96 -1.92 8.05
N PHE A 99 8.82 -2.62 7.93
CA PHE A 99 8.49 -3.51 6.80
C PHE A 99 9.43 -4.71 6.59
N ARG A 100 10.28 -5.05 7.57
CA ARG A 100 11.14 -6.23 7.52
C ARG A 100 10.54 -7.40 8.32
N LYS A 101 10.60 -8.60 7.72
CA LYS A 101 10.16 -9.83 8.39
C LYS A 101 11.07 -10.11 9.61
N GLY A 102 10.46 -10.43 10.75
CA GLY A 102 11.19 -10.75 11.99
C GLY A 102 11.67 -9.54 12.78
N ARG A 103 11.41 -8.31 12.32
CA ARG A 103 11.64 -7.08 13.09
C ARG A 103 10.31 -6.56 13.62
N ILE A 104 10.23 -6.33 14.91
CA ILE A 104 9.01 -5.85 15.57
C ILE A 104 9.26 -4.53 16.30
N THR A 105 8.21 -3.77 16.50
CA THR A 105 8.26 -2.47 17.20
C THR A 105 8.80 -2.60 18.62
N ARG A 106 8.48 -3.71 19.31
CA ARG A 106 8.97 -3.98 20.68
C ARG A 106 10.49 -3.98 20.74
N ASP A 107 11.17 -4.59 19.76
CA ASP A 107 12.64 -4.64 19.72
C ASP A 107 13.24 -3.25 19.58
N GLN A 108 12.62 -2.39 18.77
CA GLN A 108 13.08 -1.02 18.59
C GLN A 108 12.89 -0.16 19.85
N ILE A 109 11.78 -0.38 20.56
CA ILE A 109 11.56 0.25 21.87
C ILE A 109 12.61 -0.22 22.88
N ALA A 110 12.88 -1.52 22.93
CA ALA A 110 13.91 -2.09 23.81
C ALA A 110 15.31 -1.52 23.51
N ASN A 111 15.66 -1.33 22.23
CA ASN A 111 16.92 -0.70 21.83
C ASN A 111 17.04 0.73 22.38
N ILE A 112 15.97 1.54 22.32
CA ILE A 112 15.96 2.91 22.85
C ILE A 112 16.15 2.88 24.38
N TYR A 113 15.46 1.99 25.08
CA TYR A 113 15.63 1.82 26.52
C TYR A 113 17.07 1.41 26.87
N TRP A 114 17.65 0.48 26.14
CA TRP A 114 19.03 0.04 26.35
C TRP A 114 20.04 1.19 26.13
N ILE A 115 19.87 2.00 25.08
CA ILE A 115 20.69 3.18 24.83
C ILE A 115 20.58 4.17 26.00
N LYS A 116 19.36 4.42 26.48
CA LYS A 116 19.11 5.28 27.65
C LYS A 116 19.82 4.77 28.90
N GLU A 117 19.73 3.50 29.23
CA GLU A 117 20.40 2.90 30.37
C GLU A 117 21.91 3.03 30.27
N LYS A 118 22.49 2.71 29.10
CA LYS A 118 23.92 2.88 28.87
C LYS A 118 24.38 4.33 29.05
N ALA A 119 23.64 5.28 28.49
CA ALA A 119 23.94 6.69 28.65
C ALA A 119 23.93 7.13 30.12
N THR A 120 22.98 6.59 30.91
CA THR A 120 22.91 6.86 32.35
C THR A 120 24.12 6.29 33.08
N VAL A 121 24.51 5.05 32.81
CA VAL A 121 25.69 4.40 33.42
C VAL A 121 26.97 5.19 33.10
N PHE A 122 27.13 5.66 31.89
CA PHE A 122 28.32 6.42 31.49
C PHE A 122 28.19 7.94 31.73
N GLN A 123 27.10 8.40 32.36
CA GLN A 123 26.81 9.80 32.65
C GLN A 123 26.92 10.71 31.42
N LYS A 124 26.46 10.19 30.25
CA LYS A 124 26.46 10.93 29.00
C LYS A 124 25.06 11.41 28.65
N ASN A 125 24.95 12.65 28.25
CA ASN A 125 23.69 13.18 27.69
C ASN A 125 23.46 12.58 26.30
N ILE A 126 22.23 12.14 26.05
CA ILE A 126 21.76 11.71 24.74
C ILE A 126 20.59 12.59 24.34
N TYR A 127 20.52 12.87 23.04
CA TYR A 127 19.42 13.62 22.42
C TYR A 127 18.72 12.70 21.41
N LEU A 128 17.42 12.52 21.58
CA LEU A 128 16.61 11.70 20.67
C LEU A 128 15.75 12.61 19.82
N PHE A 129 15.81 12.43 18.52
CA PHE A 129 15.03 13.17 17.55
C PHE A 129 14.11 12.20 16.79
N PHE A 130 12.78 12.41 16.87
CA PHE A 130 11.79 11.59 16.20
C PHE A 130 11.21 12.34 15.02
N ILE A 131 11.24 11.73 13.83
CA ILE A 131 10.68 12.30 12.61
C ILE A 131 9.49 11.45 12.20
N ASP A 132 8.32 12.07 12.13
CA ASP A 132 7.09 11.45 11.62
C ASP A 132 6.66 12.12 10.32
N TYR A 133 6.57 11.35 9.24
CA TYR A 133 6.14 11.84 7.94
C TYR A 133 4.62 11.75 7.82
N ALA A 134 3.96 12.87 7.57
CA ALA A 134 2.50 12.94 7.48
C ALA A 134 1.93 12.08 6.33
N LYS A 135 2.64 12.00 5.19
CA LYS A 135 2.21 11.28 3.97
C LYS A 135 3.43 10.68 3.25
N ALA A 136 4.19 9.81 3.93
CA ALA A 136 5.45 9.27 3.42
C ALA A 136 5.30 8.56 2.06
N PHE A 137 4.24 7.77 1.88
CA PHE A 137 4.01 7.01 0.65
C PHE A 137 3.52 7.86 -0.52
N ASP A 138 2.78 8.93 -0.24
CA ASP A 138 2.22 9.82 -1.26
C ASP A 138 3.30 10.74 -1.87
N CYS A 139 4.42 10.93 -1.15
CA CYS A 139 5.52 11.82 -1.56
C CYS A 139 6.65 11.06 -2.28
N VAL A 140 6.47 9.80 -2.64
CA VAL A 140 7.52 9.00 -3.30
C VAL A 140 7.66 9.41 -4.76
N ASP A 141 8.87 9.88 -5.14
CA ASP A 141 9.23 10.08 -6.55
C ASP A 141 9.40 8.71 -7.23
N HIS A 142 8.44 8.36 -8.08
CA HIS A 142 8.44 7.08 -8.78
C HIS A 142 9.68 6.91 -9.69
N ASN A 143 10.17 7.96 -10.35
CA ASN A 143 11.35 7.83 -11.21
C ASN A 143 12.60 7.46 -10.41
N LYS A 144 12.77 8.09 -9.25
CA LYS A 144 13.85 7.72 -8.31
C LYS A 144 13.66 6.30 -7.76
N LEU A 145 12.41 5.91 -7.45
CA LEU A 145 12.11 4.57 -6.98
C LEU A 145 12.55 3.51 -7.99
N TRP A 146 12.19 3.68 -9.27
CA TRP A 146 12.57 2.72 -10.32
C TRP A 146 14.08 2.62 -10.52
N LYS A 147 14.78 3.74 -10.39
CA LYS A 147 16.24 3.78 -10.46
C LYS A 147 16.87 3.00 -9.31
N ILE A 148 16.43 3.25 -8.07
CA ILE A 148 16.91 2.55 -6.88
C ILE A 148 16.66 1.05 -6.97
N LEU A 149 15.46 0.62 -7.38
CA LEU A 149 15.14 -0.80 -7.55
C LEU A 149 16.05 -1.48 -8.57
N LYS A 150 16.42 -0.79 -9.64
CA LYS A 150 17.37 -1.28 -10.62
C LYS A 150 18.80 -1.38 -10.05
N GLU A 151 19.24 -0.38 -9.30
CA GLU A 151 20.52 -0.38 -8.59
C GLU A 151 20.63 -1.52 -7.57
N MET A 152 19.52 -1.88 -6.91
CA MET A 152 19.41 -3.06 -6.03
C MET A 152 19.45 -4.41 -6.78
N GLY A 153 19.65 -4.42 -8.10
CA GLY A 153 19.71 -5.64 -8.90
C GLY A 153 18.36 -6.28 -9.19
N MET A 154 17.24 -5.54 -9.00
CA MET A 154 15.92 -6.06 -9.35
C MET A 154 15.81 -6.25 -10.86
N PRO A 155 15.32 -7.42 -11.36
CA PRO A 155 15.17 -7.68 -12.78
C PRO A 155 14.31 -6.63 -13.49
N ASP A 156 14.75 -6.18 -14.66
CA ASP A 156 14.03 -5.18 -15.46
C ASP A 156 12.59 -5.60 -15.76
N HIS A 157 12.35 -6.89 -15.98
CA HIS A 157 10.99 -7.42 -16.21
C HIS A 157 10.06 -7.14 -15.02
N LEU A 158 10.54 -7.38 -13.80
CA LEU A 158 9.74 -7.15 -12.58
C LEU A 158 9.52 -5.65 -12.33
N THR A 159 10.56 -4.84 -12.53
CA THR A 159 10.48 -3.37 -12.40
C THR A 159 9.50 -2.79 -13.43
N CYS A 160 9.54 -3.27 -14.68
CA CYS A 160 8.63 -2.84 -15.73
C CYS A 160 7.16 -3.19 -15.39
N LEU A 161 6.94 -4.41 -14.88
CA LEU A 161 5.61 -4.85 -14.48
C LEU A 161 5.02 -3.96 -13.36
N LEU A 162 5.82 -3.62 -12.35
CA LEU A 162 5.41 -2.72 -11.27
C LEU A 162 5.18 -1.30 -11.77
N ARG A 163 6.04 -0.81 -12.65
CA ARG A 163 5.91 0.51 -13.29
C ARG A 163 4.63 0.61 -14.12
N ASN A 164 4.30 -0.42 -14.90
CA ASN A 164 3.08 -0.45 -15.71
C ASN A 164 1.80 -0.55 -14.85
N LEU A 165 1.90 -1.07 -13.63
CA LEU A 165 0.80 -1.00 -12.68
C LEU A 165 0.62 0.42 -12.15
N SER A 166 1.71 1.10 -11.78
CA SER A 166 1.66 2.47 -11.26
C SER A 166 1.23 3.47 -12.32
N ALA A 167 1.65 3.26 -13.58
CA ALA A 167 1.24 4.08 -14.69
C ALA A 167 -0.21 3.77 -15.08
N GLY A 168 -1.09 4.74 -14.92
CA GLY A 168 -2.51 4.60 -15.30
C GLY A 168 -3.39 3.96 -14.22
N GLN A 169 -3.05 4.15 -12.96
CA GLN A 169 -4.00 3.90 -11.87
C GLN A 169 -5.15 4.90 -11.98
N GLU A 170 -6.36 4.35 -12.01
CA GLU A 170 -7.59 5.13 -12.02
C GLU A 170 -8.26 5.00 -10.65
N VAL A 171 -8.74 6.11 -10.13
CA VAL A 171 -9.53 6.13 -8.91
C VAL A 171 -10.98 6.45 -9.27
N THR A 172 -11.87 5.60 -8.78
CA THR A 172 -13.31 5.85 -8.87
C THR A 172 -13.85 6.19 -7.49
N GLU A 173 -14.78 7.11 -7.44
CA GLU A 173 -15.53 7.43 -6.24
C GLU A 173 -16.54 6.32 -5.94
N LEU A 174 -16.76 6.05 -4.67
CA LEU A 174 -17.94 5.32 -4.23
C LEU A 174 -19.14 6.27 -4.32
N ASP A 175 -20.17 5.92 -5.06
CA ASP A 175 -21.49 6.54 -4.97
C ASP A 175 -22.11 6.22 -3.60
N ILE A 176 -21.71 7.00 -2.61
CA ILE A 176 -22.19 6.85 -1.21
C ILE A 176 -23.65 7.29 -1.08
N GLU A 177 -24.14 8.08 -2.03
CA GLU A 177 -25.55 8.54 -2.05
C GLU A 177 -26.55 7.37 -2.13
N GLN A 178 -26.19 6.26 -2.75
CA GLN A 178 -27.06 5.07 -2.83
C GLN A 178 -27.07 4.21 -1.57
N GLN A 179 -26.05 4.31 -0.71
CA GLN A 179 -25.94 3.44 0.47
C GLN A 179 -26.30 4.09 1.80
N THR A 180 -26.20 5.40 1.96
CA THR A 180 -26.36 6.03 3.26
C THR A 180 -27.46 7.11 3.37
N GLY A 181 -28.01 7.61 2.25
CA GLY A 181 -29.08 8.64 2.28
C GLY A 181 -28.75 9.91 3.08
N SER A 182 -27.49 10.15 3.43
CA SER A 182 -27.09 11.18 4.37
C SER A 182 -26.22 12.28 3.74
N LYS A 183 -26.32 13.49 4.31
CA LYS A 183 -25.55 14.71 3.92
C LYS A 183 -24.01 14.55 3.98
N LEU A 184 -23.49 13.41 4.37
CA LEU A 184 -22.05 13.08 4.44
C LEU A 184 -21.36 13.06 3.07
N GLY A 185 -22.09 12.84 1.97
CA GLY A 185 -21.50 12.68 0.61
C GLY A 185 -20.63 13.85 0.15
N LYS A 186 -21.01 15.11 0.44
CA LYS A 186 -20.27 16.30 -0.05
C LYS A 186 -18.92 16.52 0.64
N GLU A 187 -18.79 16.13 1.90
CA GLU A 187 -17.52 16.25 2.64
C GLU A 187 -16.55 15.11 2.27
N TYR A 188 -17.07 13.93 1.97
CA TYR A 188 -16.30 12.81 1.45
C TYR A 188 -15.66 13.10 0.08
N ILE A 189 -16.42 13.73 -0.82
CA ILE A 189 -15.95 14.13 -2.14
C ILE A 189 -14.74 15.09 -2.01
N LYS A 190 -14.82 16.08 -1.12
CA LYS A 190 -13.70 16.99 -0.86
C LYS A 190 -12.43 16.27 -0.38
N ALA A 191 -12.57 15.29 0.49
CA ALA A 191 -11.43 14.53 1.01
C ALA A 191 -10.72 13.70 -0.08
N ILE A 192 -11.47 13.19 -1.06
CA ILE A 192 -10.92 12.46 -2.21
C ILE A 192 -10.16 13.42 -3.12
N TYR A 193 -10.74 14.55 -3.49
CA TYR A 193 -10.08 15.55 -4.38
C TYR A 193 -8.83 16.19 -3.77
N CYS A 194 -8.66 16.16 -2.47
CA CYS A 194 -7.45 16.63 -1.81
C CYS A 194 -6.35 15.55 -1.71
N HIS A 195 -6.58 14.35 -2.24
CA HIS A 195 -5.55 13.31 -2.26
C HIS A 195 -4.51 13.62 -3.35
N PRO A 196 -3.18 13.54 -3.06
CA PRO A 196 -2.12 13.90 -3.99
C PRO A 196 -2.18 13.18 -5.35
N ALA A 197 -2.77 11.99 -5.41
CA ALA A 197 -2.97 11.25 -6.65
C ALA A 197 -3.84 11.97 -7.71
N TYR A 198 -4.55 13.03 -7.33
CA TYR A 198 -5.33 13.87 -8.26
C TYR A 198 -4.66 15.20 -8.61
N LEU A 199 -3.54 15.52 -7.95
CA LEU A 199 -2.83 16.79 -8.16
C LEU A 199 -1.62 16.62 -9.09
N THR A 200 -1.38 15.43 -9.61
CA THR A 200 -0.38 15.09 -10.63
C THR A 200 -1.05 14.65 -11.91
#